data_d49f77184f956c369095e4c1562d34d9
#
_entry.id   d49f77184f956c369095e4c1562d34d9
#
_cell.length_a   1.000
_cell.length_b   1.000
_cell.length_c   1.000
_cell.angle_alpha   90.00
_cell.angle_beta   90.00
_cell.angle_gamma   90.00
#
_symmetry.space_group_name_H-M   'P 1'
#
loop_
_entity.id
_entity.type
_entity.pdbx_description
1 polymer ?
#
loop_
_entity_poly.entity_id
_entity_poly.type
_entity_poly.pdbx_seq_one_letter_code
_entity_poly.pdbx_strand_id
1 'polypeptide(L)'
;LEKSGKLFLMEGLLDPEVVISGDFNLAGFLSIIEGKARDMGAGRVVIDALDVLMRYFDDPMREQQQFLGLHNWLVNNGLTAVLTTKNTKGTERPSPYEYLDFMADCVIYLDQKAQDQVNTKRMQIVKYRGSAYGSNEYPFLVTDKGMYFHAISDMLLDFEPSSQRASSGVPQLDEILGGGYFQGSAILISGMTGTGKTSVAATFAHAACAEGQKVLYINFEESRPGLLAGMRSIGIDLGTAIEGGALWVMSTMPESRGIEEHLYDKVCAIKRFKPDHVVVDAISACKRIAGDKASFDFIMRLVNFCRRRGITTVLINQSSSEEVTHAVSGIGISSIIDTILALHYEDAGAQTNRLLQVLKSRGTHHSNRYHTFVLTDDGVQFRANRPDQ
;
A
#
# COMPACT_ATOMS: atom_id res chain seq x y z
N LEU A 1 0.04 -8.64 -28.70
CA LEU A 1 -1.10 -9.57 -28.81
C LEU A 1 -1.71 -9.47 -30.21
N GLU A 2 -1.94 -8.30 -30.75
CA GLU A 2 -2.50 -8.09 -32.07
C GLU A 2 -1.59 -8.66 -33.17
N LYS A 3 -0.28 -8.32 -33.14
CA LYS A 3 0.73 -8.88 -34.07
C LYS A 3 0.86 -10.41 -34.02
N SER A 4 0.47 -11.03 -32.90
CA SER A 4 0.50 -12.49 -32.74
C SER A 4 -0.85 -13.16 -33.07
N GLY A 5 -1.83 -12.43 -33.57
CA GLY A 5 -3.18 -12.92 -33.91
C GLY A 5 -4.03 -13.31 -32.69
N LYS A 6 -3.60 -12.95 -31.47
CA LYS A 6 -4.33 -13.26 -30.23
C LYS A 6 -5.33 -12.20 -29.80
N LEU A 7 -5.30 -11.03 -30.43
CA LEU A 7 -6.20 -9.92 -30.20
C LEU A 7 -6.59 -9.34 -31.56
N PHE A 8 -7.86 -9.07 -31.73
CA PHE A 8 -8.39 -8.30 -32.85
C PHE A 8 -9.13 -7.09 -32.28
N LEU A 9 -8.76 -5.89 -32.72
CA LEU A 9 -9.43 -4.65 -32.38
C LEU A 9 -10.33 -4.25 -33.56
N MET A 10 -11.60 -4.03 -33.28
CA MET A 10 -12.57 -3.55 -34.23
C MET A 10 -13.06 -2.19 -33.77
N GLU A 11 -12.89 -1.16 -34.61
CA GLU A 11 -13.51 0.12 -34.35
C GLU A 11 -15.01 -0.01 -34.64
N GLY A 12 -15.82 0.17 -33.60
CA GLY A 12 -17.29 0.16 -33.69
C GLY A 12 -17.85 1.52 -34.13
N LEU A 13 -17.13 2.26 -34.98
CA LEU A 13 -17.63 3.50 -35.58
C LEU A 13 -18.78 3.14 -36.53
N LEU A 14 -19.99 3.32 -36.03
CA LEU A 14 -21.19 3.25 -36.88
C LEU A 14 -21.25 4.53 -37.67
N ASP A 15 -21.49 4.39 -38.97
CA ASP A 15 -21.67 5.53 -39.84
C ASP A 15 -22.84 6.39 -39.33
N PRO A 16 -22.65 7.68 -39.05
CA PRO A 16 -23.73 8.55 -38.59
C PRO A 16 -24.97 8.55 -39.50
N GLU A 17 -24.82 8.30 -40.78
CA GLU A 17 -25.94 8.24 -41.75
C GLU A 17 -26.78 6.98 -41.52
N VAL A 18 -26.17 5.84 -41.17
CA VAL A 18 -26.87 4.60 -40.82
C VAL A 18 -27.64 4.73 -39.49
N VAL A 19 -27.12 5.54 -38.62
CA VAL A 19 -27.75 5.84 -37.31
C VAL A 19 -28.97 6.74 -37.48
N ILE A 20 -28.87 7.78 -38.34
CA ILE A 20 -29.96 8.74 -38.61
C ILE A 20 -31.12 8.08 -39.37
N SER A 21 -30.85 7.05 -40.16
CA SER A 21 -31.89 6.31 -40.89
C SER A 21 -32.67 5.33 -39.98
N GLY A 22 -32.27 5.12 -38.73
CA GLY A 22 -32.91 4.16 -37.85
C GLY A 22 -32.62 2.69 -38.16
N ASP A 23 -31.70 2.42 -39.08
CA ASP A 23 -31.40 1.08 -39.62
C ASP A 23 -30.29 0.33 -38.87
N PHE A 24 -29.91 0.76 -37.62
CA PHE A 24 -28.95 0.03 -36.86
C PHE A 24 -29.50 -1.36 -36.52
N ASN A 25 -28.84 -2.39 -37.07
CA ASN A 25 -29.18 -3.78 -36.84
C ASN A 25 -28.10 -4.47 -36.00
N LEU A 26 -28.38 -4.67 -34.70
CA LEU A 26 -27.49 -5.37 -33.78
C LEU A 26 -27.14 -6.78 -34.29
N ALA A 27 -28.08 -7.49 -34.91
CA ALA A 27 -27.85 -8.83 -35.44
C ALA A 27 -26.76 -8.85 -36.53
N GLY A 28 -26.73 -7.84 -37.41
CA GLY A 28 -25.69 -7.69 -38.42
C GLY A 28 -24.30 -7.45 -37.79
N PHE A 29 -24.25 -6.57 -36.77
CA PHE A 29 -23.04 -6.32 -36.00
C PHE A 29 -22.53 -7.58 -35.30
N LEU A 30 -23.40 -8.34 -34.64
CA LEU A 30 -23.06 -9.59 -33.98
C LEU A 30 -22.58 -10.67 -34.95
N SER A 31 -23.15 -10.72 -36.18
CA SER A 31 -22.69 -11.66 -37.22
C SER A 31 -21.24 -11.39 -37.67
N ILE A 32 -20.84 -10.12 -37.72
CA ILE A 32 -19.45 -9.73 -38.03
C ILE A 32 -18.52 -10.21 -36.91
N ILE A 33 -18.90 -9.98 -35.65
CA ILE A 33 -18.13 -10.42 -34.48
C ILE A 33 -18.03 -11.96 -34.47
N GLU A 34 -19.13 -12.66 -34.77
CA GLU A 34 -19.16 -14.13 -34.83
C GLU A 34 -18.19 -14.68 -35.86
N GLY A 35 -18.24 -14.16 -37.09
CA GLY A 35 -17.32 -14.55 -38.14
C GLY A 35 -15.87 -14.38 -37.69
N LYS A 36 -15.53 -13.22 -37.13
CA LYS A 36 -14.18 -12.94 -36.69
C LYS A 36 -13.75 -13.79 -35.48
N ALA A 37 -14.64 -13.98 -34.51
CA ALA A 37 -14.39 -14.85 -33.36
C ALA A 37 -14.11 -16.30 -33.79
N ARG A 38 -14.87 -16.80 -34.76
CA ARG A 38 -14.68 -18.14 -35.33
C ARG A 38 -13.34 -18.25 -36.06
N ASP A 39 -13.00 -17.27 -36.92
CA ASP A 39 -11.77 -17.29 -37.74
C ASP A 39 -10.51 -17.35 -36.86
N MET A 40 -10.52 -16.65 -35.70
CA MET A 40 -9.38 -16.61 -34.79
C MET A 40 -9.49 -17.59 -33.60
N GLY A 41 -10.57 -18.36 -33.48
CA GLY A 41 -10.81 -19.23 -32.33
C GLY A 41 -10.96 -18.46 -31.01
N ALA A 42 -11.58 -17.29 -31.04
CA ALA A 42 -11.72 -16.46 -29.84
C ALA A 42 -12.78 -17.03 -28.90
N GLY A 43 -12.44 -17.20 -27.64
CA GLY A 43 -13.38 -17.53 -26.55
C GLY A 43 -13.80 -16.32 -25.71
N ARG A 44 -13.33 -15.12 -26.03
CA ARG A 44 -13.60 -13.90 -25.26
C ARG A 44 -13.89 -12.72 -26.17
N VAL A 45 -14.88 -11.92 -25.76
CA VAL A 45 -15.28 -10.65 -26.43
C VAL A 45 -15.29 -9.53 -25.40
N VAL A 46 -14.81 -8.36 -25.80
CA VAL A 46 -14.90 -7.13 -25.00
C VAL A 46 -15.67 -6.10 -25.82
N ILE A 47 -16.70 -5.51 -25.23
CA ILE A 47 -17.46 -4.39 -25.82
C ILE A 47 -17.28 -3.16 -24.91
N ASP A 48 -16.54 -2.19 -25.44
CA ASP A 48 -16.21 -0.94 -24.72
C ASP A 48 -16.65 0.26 -25.58
N ALA A 49 -17.76 0.92 -25.26
CA ALA A 49 -18.64 0.74 -24.13
C ALA A 49 -20.06 0.38 -24.64
N LEU A 50 -20.71 -0.52 -23.89
CA LEU A 50 -22.03 -1.02 -24.27
C LEU A 50 -23.10 0.09 -24.27
N ASP A 51 -23.02 1.06 -23.33
CA ASP A 51 -23.96 2.18 -23.27
C ASP A 51 -23.92 3.09 -24.52
N VAL A 52 -22.78 3.16 -25.21
CA VAL A 52 -22.69 3.87 -26.49
C VAL A 52 -23.46 3.12 -27.56
N LEU A 53 -23.34 1.80 -27.62
CA LEU A 53 -24.07 0.95 -28.55
C LEU A 53 -25.58 0.98 -28.31
N MET A 54 -25.99 0.98 -27.02
CA MET A 54 -27.40 0.96 -26.66
C MET A 54 -28.12 2.28 -26.94
N ARG A 55 -27.42 3.40 -26.97
CA ARG A 55 -28.00 4.72 -27.31
C ARG A 55 -28.58 4.83 -28.73
N TYR A 56 -28.27 3.88 -29.61
CA TYR A 56 -28.87 3.83 -30.95
C TYR A 56 -30.31 3.31 -30.95
N PHE A 57 -30.80 2.87 -29.76
CA PHE A 57 -32.20 2.47 -29.59
C PHE A 57 -32.93 3.56 -28.80
N ASP A 58 -33.87 4.25 -29.43
CA ASP A 58 -34.61 5.40 -28.87
C ASP A 58 -35.63 4.98 -27.77
N ASP A 59 -35.94 3.67 -27.68
CA ASP A 59 -36.95 3.12 -26.75
C ASP A 59 -36.31 2.19 -25.71
N PRO A 60 -36.49 2.46 -24.40
CA PRO A 60 -35.95 1.60 -23.33
C PRO A 60 -36.39 0.13 -23.42
N MET A 61 -37.59 -0.16 -23.91
CA MET A 61 -38.04 -1.55 -24.10
C MET A 61 -37.25 -2.24 -25.23
N ARG A 62 -37.00 -1.54 -26.33
CA ARG A 62 -36.15 -2.03 -27.42
C ARG A 62 -34.74 -2.26 -26.95
N GLU A 63 -34.19 -1.35 -26.17
CA GLU A 63 -32.87 -1.45 -25.58
C GLU A 63 -32.71 -2.76 -24.76
N GLN A 64 -33.67 -3.03 -23.86
CA GLN A 64 -33.69 -4.25 -23.07
C GLN A 64 -33.81 -5.53 -23.93
N GLN A 65 -34.65 -5.49 -24.97
CA GLN A 65 -34.81 -6.62 -25.89
C GLN A 65 -33.52 -6.88 -26.68
N GLN A 66 -32.85 -5.84 -27.16
CA GLN A 66 -31.58 -5.96 -27.87
C GLN A 66 -30.47 -6.48 -26.96
N PHE A 67 -30.42 -6.06 -25.69
CA PHE A 67 -29.49 -6.59 -24.74
C PHE A 67 -29.75 -8.08 -24.43
N LEU A 68 -31.01 -8.49 -24.29
CA LEU A 68 -31.38 -9.89 -24.15
C LEU A 68 -30.94 -10.70 -25.38
N GLY A 69 -31.08 -10.14 -26.57
CA GLY A 69 -30.58 -10.72 -27.82
C GLY A 69 -29.06 -10.90 -27.80
N LEU A 70 -28.31 -9.88 -27.37
CA LEU A 70 -26.86 -9.94 -27.19
C LEU A 70 -26.47 -11.02 -26.18
N HIS A 71 -27.11 -11.06 -25.01
CA HIS A 71 -26.83 -12.04 -23.98
C HIS A 71 -27.02 -13.47 -24.49
N ASN A 72 -28.17 -13.75 -25.13
CA ASN A 72 -28.46 -15.06 -25.68
C ASN A 72 -27.49 -15.45 -26.79
N TRP A 73 -27.09 -14.50 -27.62
CA TRP A 73 -26.09 -14.73 -28.66
C TRP A 73 -24.72 -15.09 -28.05
N LEU A 74 -24.28 -14.39 -27.00
CA LEU A 74 -23.02 -14.69 -26.28
C LEU A 74 -23.04 -16.11 -25.70
N VAL A 75 -24.14 -16.49 -25.04
CA VAL A 75 -24.32 -17.82 -24.44
C VAL A 75 -24.30 -18.91 -25.53
N ASN A 76 -25.06 -18.72 -26.61
CA ASN A 76 -25.16 -19.71 -27.70
C ASN A 76 -23.81 -19.90 -28.42
N ASN A 77 -22.96 -18.89 -28.46
CA ASN A 77 -21.62 -18.97 -29.06
C ASN A 77 -20.54 -19.39 -28.05
N GLY A 78 -20.88 -19.66 -26.78
CA GLY A 78 -19.93 -20.06 -25.75
C GLY A 78 -18.86 -18.98 -25.44
N LEU A 79 -19.18 -17.70 -25.65
CA LEU A 79 -18.26 -16.59 -25.49
C LEU A 79 -18.33 -16.00 -24.08
N THR A 80 -17.18 -15.83 -23.44
CA THR A 80 -17.09 -15.00 -22.24
C THR A 80 -17.01 -13.52 -22.63
N ALA A 81 -17.97 -12.72 -22.21
CA ALA A 81 -18.00 -11.30 -22.53
C ALA A 81 -17.62 -10.41 -21.35
N VAL A 82 -16.84 -9.37 -21.64
CA VAL A 82 -16.65 -8.22 -20.74
C VAL A 82 -17.32 -7.02 -21.40
N LEU A 83 -18.31 -6.47 -20.71
CA LEU A 83 -19.08 -5.33 -21.17
C LEU A 83 -18.80 -4.15 -20.22
N THR A 84 -18.36 -3.02 -20.76
CA THR A 84 -18.19 -1.80 -19.97
C THR A 84 -19.38 -0.89 -20.16
N THR A 85 -19.81 -0.23 -19.09
CA THR A 85 -20.88 0.77 -19.10
C THR A 85 -20.49 1.93 -18.21
N LYS A 86 -20.95 3.13 -18.55
CA LYS A 86 -20.78 4.29 -17.70
C LYS A 86 -21.72 4.20 -16.50
N ASN A 87 -21.16 4.16 -15.28
CA ASN A 87 -21.95 4.19 -14.06
C ASN A 87 -22.32 5.62 -13.69
N THR A 88 -23.63 5.86 -13.47
CA THR A 88 -24.18 7.13 -13.01
C THR A 88 -24.54 7.11 -11.53
N LYS A 89 -24.06 6.12 -10.74
CA LYS A 89 -24.24 6.10 -9.28
C LYS A 89 -23.70 7.39 -8.65
N GLY A 90 -24.53 8.05 -7.87
CA GLY A 90 -24.24 9.37 -7.29
C GLY A 90 -24.99 10.52 -7.96
N THR A 91 -25.68 10.28 -9.07
CA THR A 91 -26.71 11.17 -9.57
C THR A 91 -28.05 10.79 -8.96
N GLU A 92 -28.94 11.75 -8.74
CA GLU A 92 -30.29 11.53 -8.18
C GLU A 92 -31.19 10.64 -9.06
N ARG A 93 -30.72 10.20 -10.20
CA ARG A 93 -31.44 9.33 -11.15
C ARG A 93 -30.84 7.93 -11.14
N PRO A 94 -31.68 6.86 -11.06
CA PRO A 94 -31.24 5.49 -11.26
C PRO A 94 -30.50 5.33 -12.58
N SER A 95 -29.46 4.49 -12.64
CA SER A 95 -28.82 4.17 -13.90
C SER A 95 -29.87 3.53 -14.84
N PRO A 96 -30.02 3.99 -16.07
CA PRO A 96 -30.94 3.37 -17.01
C PRO A 96 -30.59 1.90 -17.30
N TYR A 97 -29.39 1.46 -16.88
CA TYR A 97 -28.84 0.12 -17.14
C TYR A 97 -28.84 -0.80 -15.91
N GLU A 98 -29.60 -0.51 -14.84
CA GLU A 98 -29.70 -1.38 -13.67
C GLU A 98 -30.15 -2.82 -14.01
N TYR A 99 -30.92 -3.00 -15.09
CA TYR A 99 -31.34 -4.32 -15.53
C TYR A 99 -30.15 -5.21 -15.97
N LEU A 100 -29.02 -4.62 -16.39
CA LEU A 100 -27.83 -5.36 -16.76
C LEU A 100 -27.26 -6.12 -15.56
N ASP A 101 -27.35 -5.53 -14.37
CA ASP A 101 -26.87 -6.15 -13.13
C ASP A 101 -27.58 -7.48 -12.84
N PHE A 102 -28.86 -7.61 -13.27
CA PHE A 102 -29.60 -8.85 -13.10
C PHE A 102 -29.19 -9.94 -14.10
N MET A 103 -28.80 -9.55 -15.28
CA MET A 103 -28.47 -10.47 -16.38
C MET A 103 -27.02 -10.93 -16.35
N ALA A 104 -26.09 -10.06 -15.99
CA ALA A 104 -24.67 -10.39 -15.91
C ALA A 104 -24.38 -11.43 -14.82
N ASP A 105 -23.43 -12.32 -15.06
CA ASP A 105 -22.96 -13.31 -14.05
C ASP A 105 -22.00 -12.70 -13.05
N CYS A 106 -21.25 -11.68 -13.46
CA CYS A 106 -20.35 -10.91 -12.62
C CYS A 106 -20.58 -9.42 -12.86
N VAL A 107 -20.70 -8.64 -11.77
CA VAL A 107 -20.83 -7.18 -11.80
C VAL A 107 -19.73 -6.58 -10.95
N ILE A 108 -18.90 -5.77 -11.59
CA ILE A 108 -17.78 -5.08 -10.97
C ILE A 108 -17.99 -3.58 -11.12
N TYR A 109 -18.05 -2.85 -10.01
CA TYR A 109 -18.07 -1.40 -10.02
C TYR A 109 -16.66 -0.85 -9.85
N LEU A 110 -16.32 0.08 -10.73
CA LEU A 110 -15.12 0.89 -10.63
C LEU A 110 -15.54 2.33 -10.32
N ASP A 111 -14.94 2.88 -9.28
CA ASP A 111 -15.24 4.24 -8.79
C ASP A 111 -13.94 4.99 -8.54
N GLN A 112 -14.02 6.32 -8.58
CA GLN A 112 -12.93 7.22 -8.25
C GLN A 112 -13.43 8.27 -7.28
N LYS A 113 -12.87 8.28 -6.06
CA LYS A 113 -13.18 9.27 -5.04
C LYS A 113 -12.01 10.21 -4.86
N ALA A 114 -12.30 11.52 -4.91
CA ALA A 114 -11.34 12.55 -4.53
C ALA A 114 -11.49 12.82 -3.03
N GLN A 115 -10.41 12.74 -2.29
CA GLN A 115 -10.32 13.15 -0.91
C GLN A 115 -9.02 13.94 -0.73
N ASP A 116 -9.11 15.16 -0.18
CA ASP A 116 -7.97 16.04 0.08
C ASP A 116 -7.02 16.19 -1.15
N GLN A 117 -7.60 16.43 -2.34
CA GLN A 117 -6.91 16.57 -3.63
C GLN A 117 -6.26 15.27 -4.16
N VAL A 118 -6.38 14.16 -3.46
CA VAL A 118 -5.88 12.85 -3.89
C VAL A 118 -7.03 12.00 -4.42
N ASN A 119 -6.87 11.48 -5.64
CA ASN A 119 -7.83 10.57 -6.26
C ASN A 119 -7.50 9.12 -5.94
N THR A 120 -8.43 8.42 -5.31
CA THR A 120 -8.32 6.98 -5.06
C THR A 120 -9.30 6.24 -5.95
N LYS A 121 -8.79 5.33 -6.78
CA LYS A 121 -9.61 4.40 -7.58
C LYS A 121 -9.96 3.19 -6.75
N ARG A 122 -11.23 2.78 -6.78
CA ARG A 122 -11.76 1.65 -6.02
C ARG A 122 -12.54 0.71 -6.91
N MET A 123 -12.49 -0.56 -6.59
CA MET A 123 -13.25 -1.63 -7.22
C MET A 123 -14.12 -2.31 -6.16
N GLN A 124 -15.34 -2.65 -6.52
CA GLN A 124 -16.22 -3.48 -5.71
C GLN A 124 -16.85 -4.56 -6.58
N ILE A 125 -16.82 -5.80 -6.12
CA ILE A 125 -17.59 -6.87 -6.72
C ILE A 125 -18.97 -6.82 -6.08
N VAL A 126 -20.00 -6.54 -6.90
CA VAL A 126 -21.39 -6.41 -6.42
C VAL A 126 -22.12 -7.73 -6.57
N LYS A 127 -21.76 -8.50 -7.60
CA LYS A 127 -22.35 -9.78 -7.91
C LYS A 127 -21.31 -10.71 -8.54
N TYR A 128 -21.35 -11.98 -8.15
CA TYR A 128 -20.65 -13.04 -8.82
C TYR A 128 -21.40 -14.37 -8.65
N ARG A 129 -22.00 -14.87 -9.72
CA ARG A 129 -22.76 -16.11 -9.69
C ARG A 129 -21.82 -17.31 -9.59
N GLY A 130 -22.20 -18.29 -8.77
CA GLY A 130 -21.52 -19.57 -8.68
C GLY A 130 -20.24 -19.58 -7.84
N SER A 131 -19.87 -18.45 -7.21
CA SER A 131 -18.67 -18.37 -6.36
C SER A 131 -18.90 -17.42 -5.17
N ALA A 132 -18.25 -17.71 -4.05
CA ALA A 132 -18.13 -16.75 -2.96
C ALA A 132 -17.16 -15.61 -3.37
N TYR A 133 -17.46 -14.40 -2.97
CA TYR A 133 -16.66 -13.22 -3.26
C TYR A 133 -16.65 -12.23 -2.11
N GLY A 134 -15.59 -11.41 -2.03
CA GLY A 134 -15.53 -10.29 -1.08
C GLY A 134 -16.34 -9.10 -1.58
N SER A 135 -17.25 -8.59 -0.76
CA SER A 135 -18.12 -7.45 -1.10
C SER A 135 -17.54 -6.08 -0.72
N ASN A 136 -16.31 -6.04 -0.19
CA ASN A 136 -15.65 -4.81 0.20
C ASN A 136 -15.22 -3.96 -1.01
N GLU A 137 -15.01 -2.66 -0.79
CA GLU A 137 -14.32 -1.80 -1.75
C GLU A 137 -12.81 -2.06 -1.66
N TYR A 138 -12.20 -2.34 -2.80
CA TYR A 138 -10.76 -2.59 -2.91
C TYR A 138 -10.10 -1.45 -3.68
N PRO A 139 -9.10 -0.77 -3.13
CA PRO A 139 -8.33 0.19 -3.90
C PRO A 139 -7.52 -0.50 -5.01
N PHE A 140 -7.38 0.16 -6.16
CA PHE A 140 -6.57 -0.34 -7.25
C PHE A 140 -5.81 0.77 -7.95
N LEU A 141 -4.76 0.39 -8.64
CA LEU A 141 -3.95 1.25 -9.50
C LEU A 141 -3.97 0.75 -10.94
N VAL A 142 -3.88 1.68 -11.88
CA VAL A 142 -3.58 1.38 -13.28
C VAL A 142 -2.10 1.68 -13.49
N THR A 143 -1.34 0.66 -13.84
CA THR A 143 0.11 0.73 -14.04
C THR A 143 0.48 0.35 -15.46
N ASP A 144 1.76 0.51 -15.83
CA ASP A 144 2.33 0.00 -17.08
C ASP A 144 2.19 -1.53 -17.28
N LYS A 145 1.95 -2.25 -16.17
CA LYS A 145 1.73 -3.72 -16.16
C LYS A 145 0.27 -4.11 -16.07
N GLY A 146 -0.64 -3.14 -16.15
CA GLY A 146 -2.08 -3.33 -16.02
C GLY A 146 -2.64 -2.92 -14.67
N MET A 147 -3.78 -3.47 -14.29
CA MET A 147 -4.43 -3.17 -13.01
C MET A 147 -3.72 -3.91 -11.88
N TYR A 148 -3.40 -3.17 -10.83
CA TYR A 148 -2.79 -3.71 -9.62
C TYR A 148 -3.76 -3.59 -8.46
N PHE A 149 -4.03 -4.72 -7.80
CA PHE A 149 -4.86 -4.82 -6.61
C PHE A 149 -4.02 -5.29 -5.43
N HIS A 150 -4.28 -4.71 -4.27
CA HIS A 150 -3.71 -5.20 -3.02
C HIS A 150 -4.84 -5.40 -2.01
N ALA A 151 -5.42 -6.60 -2.02
CA ALA A 151 -6.56 -6.93 -1.19
C ALA A 151 -6.17 -6.99 0.29
N ILE A 152 -6.96 -6.34 1.14
CA ILE A 152 -6.81 -6.43 2.60
C ILE A 152 -7.10 -7.86 3.09
N SER A 153 -7.96 -8.59 2.36
CA SER A 153 -8.29 -9.99 2.64
C SER A 153 -7.11 -10.97 2.55
N ASP A 154 -6.01 -10.58 1.89
CA ASP A 154 -4.79 -11.41 1.82
C ASP A 154 -3.91 -11.29 3.07
N MET A 155 -4.35 -10.55 4.09
CA MET A 155 -3.68 -10.43 5.37
C MET A 155 -3.97 -11.64 6.27
N LEU A 156 -3.50 -12.78 5.89
CA LEU A 156 -3.48 -13.93 6.79
C LEU A 156 -2.45 -13.66 7.89
N LEU A 157 -2.86 -13.88 9.15
CA LEU A 157 -1.96 -13.83 10.31
C LEU A 157 -1.08 -15.09 10.40
N ASP A 158 -0.92 -15.79 9.29
CA ASP A 158 -0.19 -17.04 9.19
C ASP A 158 1.28 -16.75 8.88
N PHE A 159 2.05 -16.52 9.91
CA PHE A 159 3.51 -16.40 9.88
C PHE A 159 4.10 -17.04 11.13
N GLU A 160 5.21 -17.74 10.97
CA GLU A 160 5.95 -18.30 12.10
C GLU A 160 6.86 -17.20 12.72
N PRO A 161 6.75 -16.94 14.03
CA PRO A 161 7.65 -15.99 14.69
C PRO A 161 9.08 -16.53 14.67
N SER A 162 10.04 -15.71 14.28
CA SER A 162 11.46 -16.05 14.34
C SER A 162 11.95 -16.02 15.80
N SER A 163 12.82 -16.97 16.16
CA SER A 163 13.57 -16.93 17.42
C SER A 163 14.91 -16.18 17.27
N GLN A 164 15.31 -15.85 16.04
CA GLN A 164 16.57 -15.14 15.78
C GLN A 164 16.43 -13.66 16.14
N ARG A 165 17.55 -13.06 16.52
CA ARG A 165 17.63 -11.64 16.89
C ARG A 165 18.43 -10.85 15.88
N ALA A 166 18.04 -9.60 15.70
CA ALA A 166 18.78 -8.56 14.99
C ALA A 166 19.26 -7.53 16.02
N SER A 167 20.52 -7.17 15.97
CA SER A 167 21.06 -6.12 16.84
C SER A 167 20.40 -4.78 16.53
N SER A 168 20.13 -3.98 17.57
CA SER A 168 19.69 -2.58 17.43
C SER A 168 20.80 -1.64 16.91
N GLY A 169 22.04 -2.13 16.88
CA GLY A 169 23.24 -1.35 16.63
C GLY A 169 23.79 -0.63 17.86
N VAL A 170 23.13 -0.81 19.02
CA VAL A 170 23.52 -0.20 20.30
C VAL A 170 23.54 -1.33 21.34
N PRO A 171 24.73 -1.79 21.80
CA PRO A 171 24.85 -2.93 22.69
C PRO A 171 24.00 -2.84 23.97
N GLN A 172 23.96 -1.66 24.58
CA GLN A 172 23.15 -1.43 25.78
C GLN A 172 21.63 -1.54 25.51
N LEU A 173 21.17 -1.14 24.32
CA LEU A 173 19.78 -1.31 23.93
C LEU A 173 19.46 -2.77 23.67
N ASP A 174 20.41 -3.52 23.10
CA ASP A 174 20.27 -4.96 22.93
C ASP A 174 20.13 -5.69 24.28
N GLU A 175 20.91 -5.31 25.29
CA GLU A 175 20.75 -5.83 26.67
C GLU A 175 19.37 -5.51 27.25
N ILE A 176 18.91 -4.28 27.12
CA ILE A 176 17.57 -3.83 27.57
C ILE A 176 16.45 -4.64 26.92
N LEU A 177 16.64 -5.04 25.66
CA LEU A 177 15.70 -5.83 24.85
C LEU A 177 15.90 -7.36 24.99
N GLY A 178 16.87 -7.81 25.77
CA GLY A 178 17.19 -9.25 25.94
C GLY A 178 17.80 -9.88 24.69
N GLY A 179 18.65 -9.11 23.97
CA GLY A 179 19.43 -9.57 22.82
C GLY A 179 19.05 -8.91 21.49
N GLY A 180 18.37 -7.75 21.50
CA GLY A 180 17.97 -7.02 20.31
C GLY A 180 16.54 -7.33 19.85
N TYR A 181 16.21 -6.97 18.61
CA TYR A 181 14.88 -7.16 18.03
C TYR A 181 14.70 -8.58 17.49
N PHE A 182 13.50 -9.15 17.56
CA PHE A 182 13.22 -10.38 16.81
C PHE A 182 13.22 -10.13 15.30
N GLN A 183 13.85 -11.00 14.54
CA GLN A 183 13.80 -10.92 13.07
C GLN A 183 12.37 -11.11 12.56
N GLY A 184 12.00 -10.32 11.54
CA GLY A 184 10.65 -10.31 10.99
C GLY A 184 9.61 -9.60 11.86
N SER A 185 10.01 -9.04 13.03
CA SER A 185 9.12 -8.26 13.89
C SER A 185 8.95 -6.82 13.41
N ALA A 186 7.93 -6.15 13.95
CA ALA A 186 7.68 -4.73 13.73
C ALA A 186 8.03 -3.93 14.99
N ILE A 187 8.90 -2.94 14.83
CA ILE A 187 9.39 -2.04 15.88
C ILE A 187 8.83 -0.64 15.61
N LEU A 188 8.32 0.02 16.64
CA LEU A 188 7.90 1.41 16.61
C LEU A 188 8.81 2.25 17.49
N ILE A 189 9.39 3.31 16.93
CA ILE A 189 10.12 4.34 17.65
C ILE A 189 9.25 5.60 17.65
N SER A 190 8.71 5.97 18.81
CA SER A 190 7.81 7.11 18.95
C SER A 190 8.40 8.17 19.87
N GLY A 191 8.13 9.43 19.60
CA GLY A 191 8.58 10.56 20.42
C GLY A 191 8.45 11.91 19.72
N MET A 192 8.70 12.98 20.45
CA MET A 192 8.68 14.35 19.93
C MET A 192 9.79 14.60 18.89
N THR A 193 9.64 15.67 18.13
CA THR A 193 10.71 16.15 17.23
C THR A 193 12.00 16.41 18.02
N GLY A 194 13.15 16.01 17.45
CA GLY A 194 14.47 16.21 18.03
C GLY A 194 14.89 15.19 19.11
N THR A 195 14.01 14.25 19.53
CA THR A 195 14.35 13.25 20.55
C THR A 195 15.37 12.20 20.09
N GLY A 196 15.71 12.12 18.79
CA GLY A 196 16.71 11.20 18.26
C GLY A 196 16.14 9.95 17.58
N LYS A 197 14.86 9.95 17.20
CA LYS A 197 14.21 8.81 16.53
C LYS A 197 14.94 8.34 15.27
N THR A 198 15.18 9.29 14.36
CA THR A 198 15.94 9.05 13.11
C THR A 198 17.35 8.52 13.41
N SER A 199 18.02 9.06 14.44
CA SER A 199 19.36 8.64 14.83
C SER A 199 19.36 7.17 15.31
N VAL A 200 18.39 6.77 16.15
CA VAL A 200 18.27 5.38 16.61
C VAL A 200 17.99 4.42 15.44
N ALA A 201 17.09 4.79 14.53
CA ALA A 201 16.78 3.98 13.37
C ALA A 201 17.94 3.92 12.35
N ALA A 202 18.68 5.01 12.18
CA ALA A 202 19.85 5.07 11.32
C ALA A 202 21.03 4.24 11.90
N THR A 203 21.20 4.24 13.23
CA THR A 203 22.17 3.35 13.91
C THR A 203 21.86 1.88 13.64
N PHE A 204 20.58 1.50 13.77
CA PHE A 204 20.14 0.15 13.40
C PHE A 204 20.45 -0.18 11.93
N ALA A 205 20.10 0.71 11.01
CA ALA A 205 20.34 0.50 9.58
C ALA A 205 21.86 0.39 9.27
N HIS A 206 22.69 1.23 9.89
CA HIS A 206 24.14 1.20 9.75
C HIS A 206 24.74 -0.12 10.24
N ALA A 207 24.35 -0.56 11.45
CA ALA A 207 24.84 -1.80 12.05
C ALA A 207 24.43 -3.03 11.21
N ALA A 208 23.16 -3.11 10.79
CA ALA A 208 22.71 -4.18 9.92
C ALA A 208 23.48 -4.27 8.60
N CYS A 209 23.77 -3.12 7.97
CA CYS A 209 24.59 -3.07 6.76
C CYS A 209 26.03 -3.49 7.02
N ALA A 210 26.62 -3.15 8.17
CA ALA A 210 27.96 -3.58 8.57
C ALA A 210 28.05 -5.10 8.78
N GLU A 211 26.95 -5.74 9.17
CA GLU A 211 26.79 -7.20 9.27
C GLU A 211 26.50 -7.88 7.91
N GLY A 212 26.50 -7.12 6.80
CA GLY A 212 26.24 -7.63 5.45
C GLY A 212 24.76 -7.81 5.11
N GLN A 213 23.85 -7.32 5.95
CA GLN A 213 22.42 -7.34 5.70
C GLN A 213 21.98 -6.16 4.83
N LYS A 214 20.87 -6.32 4.10
CA LYS A 214 20.32 -5.28 3.23
C LYS A 214 19.23 -4.50 3.93
N VAL A 215 19.30 -3.17 3.86
CA VAL A 215 18.33 -2.26 4.45
C VAL A 215 17.68 -1.38 3.38
N LEU A 216 16.35 -1.36 3.34
CA LEU A 216 15.60 -0.37 2.58
C LEU A 216 15.11 0.73 3.55
N TYR A 217 15.63 1.95 3.40
CA TYR A 217 15.25 3.11 4.20
C TYR A 217 14.28 3.97 3.41
N ILE A 218 13.03 4.01 3.82
CA ILE A 218 11.95 4.80 3.24
C ILE A 218 11.84 6.08 4.04
N ASN A 219 12.15 7.23 3.42
CA ASN A 219 12.12 8.54 4.06
C ASN A 219 11.04 9.43 3.44
N PHE A 220 10.15 9.94 4.28
CA PHE A 220 9.06 10.83 3.93
C PHE A 220 9.25 12.28 4.42
N GLU A 221 10.29 12.55 5.20
CA GLU A 221 10.48 13.86 5.84
C GLU A 221 11.67 14.63 5.28
N GLU A 222 12.73 13.92 4.85
CA GLU A 222 13.98 14.53 4.42
C GLU A 222 14.43 14.03 3.05
N SER A 223 15.22 14.85 2.37
CA SER A 223 15.93 14.42 1.18
C SER A 223 17.04 13.42 1.54
N ARG A 224 17.37 12.52 0.61
CA ARG A 224 18.51 11.59 0.81
C ARG A 224 19.82 12.31 1.18
N PRO A 225 20.24 13.41 0.52
CA PRO A 225 21.45 14.14 0.93
C PRO A 225 21.33 14.73 2.35
N GLY A 226 20.15 15.23 2.74
CA GLY A 226 19.90 15.77 4.09
C GLY A 226 20.07 14.69 5.15
N LEU A 227 19.44 13.53 4.98
CA LEU A 227 19.58 12.39 5.89
C LEU A 227 21.05 11.98 6.03
N LEU A 228 21.80 11.85 4.92
CA LEU A 228 23.20 11.44 4.96
C LEU A 228 24.07 12.45 5.69
N ALA A 229 23.89 13.74 5.42
CA ALA A 229 24.65 14.80 6.09
C ALA A 229 24.34 14.85 7.59
N GLY A 230 23.04 14.76 7.98
CA GLY A 230 22.61 14.74 9.38
C GLY A 230 23.17 13.53 10.14
N MET A 231 23.18 12.35 9.54
CA MET A 231 23.71 11.15 10.19
C MET A 231 25.23 11.18 10.31
N ARG A 232 25.93 11.67 9.30
CA ARG A 232 27.39 11.81 9.34
C ARG A 232 27.84 12.76 10.44
N SER A 233 27.08 13.81 10.75
CA SER A 233 27.41 14.77 11.83
C SER A 233 27.41 14.15 13.23
N ILE A 234 26.84 12.96 13.39
CA ILE A 234 26.82 12.17 14.63
C ILE A 234 27.53 10.82 14.47
N GLY A 235 28.51 10.73 13.57
CA GLY A 235 29.33 9.52 13.38
C GLY A 235 28.68 8.34 12.68
N ILE A 236 27.47 8.48 12.14
CA ILE A 236 26.77 7.39 11.43
C ILE A 236 26.97 7.56 9.92
N ASP A 237 27.91 6.80 9.33
CA ASP A 237 28.16 6.86 7.88
C ASP A 237 27.30 5.89 7.09
N LEU A 238 26.18 6.38 6.61
CA LEU A 238 25.27 5.64 5.73
C LEU A 238 25.78 5.62 4.26
N GLY A 239 26.72 6.49 3.90
CA GLY A 239 27.24 6.63 2.54
C GLY A 239 27.94 5.36 2.07
N THR A 240 28.86 4.83 2.86
CA THR A 240 29.57 3.59 2.58
C THR A 240 28.63 2.41 2.36
N ALA A 241 27.56 2.28 3.14
CA ALA A 241 26.54 1.23 2.98
C ALA A 241 25.74 1.37 1.67
N ILE A 242 25.52 2.60 1.20
CA ILE A 242 24.88 2.86 -0.09
C ILE A 242 25.79 2.49 -1.25
N GLU A 243 27.05 2.90 -1.21
CA GLU A 243 28.07 2.59 -2.22
C GLU A 243 28.29 1.08 -2.34
N GLY A 244 28.29 0.38 -1.20
CA GLY A 244 28.37 -1.08 -1.12
C GLY A 244 27.09 -1.81 -1.56
N GLY A 245 25.99 -1.09 -1.82
CA GLY A 245 24.71 -1.67 -2.25
C GLY A 245 23.93 -2.40 -1.14
N ALA A 246 24.35 -2.27 0.13
CA ALA A 246 23.65 -2.82 1.29
C ALA A 246 22.50 -1.92 1.75
N LEU A 247 22.58 -0.60 1.52
CA LEU A 247 21.54 0.38 1.87
C LEU A 247 20.93 1.01 0.62
N TRP A 248 19.60 0.96 0.53
CA TRP A 248 18.85 1.74 -0.44
C TRP A 248 17.96 2.76 0.27
N VAL A 249 18.22 4.06 0.07
CA VAL A 249 17.41 5.15 0.61
C VAL A 249 16.45 5.64 -0.45
N MET A 250 15.15 5.56 -0.15
CA MET A 250 14.04 6.08 -0.96
C MET A 250 13.44 7.30 -0.26
N SER A 251 13.78 8.51 -0.71
CA SER A 251 13.15 9.74 -0.25
C SER A 251 12.03 10.14 -1.19
N THR A 252 10.84 10.36 -0.66
CA THR A 252 9.64 10.73 -1.45
C THR A 252 8.79 11.67 -0.63
N MET A 253 8.38 12.80 -1.20
CA MET A 253 7.39 13.66 -0.54
C MET A 253 6.05 12.93 -0.42
N PRO A 254 5.44 12.90 0.78
CA PRO A 254 4.18 12.19 1.00
C PRO A 254 3.08 12.66 0.04
N GLU A 255 2.94 13.98 -0.11
CA GLU A 255 1.89 14.63 -0.90
C GLU A 255 2.07 14.47 -2.43
N SER A 256 3.19 13.91 -2.88
CA SER A 256 3.47 13.74 -4.32
C SER A 256 2.59 12.71 -5.01
N ARG A 257 1.98 11.78 -4.25
CA ARG A 257 1.18 10.67 -4.75
C ARG A 257 0.13 10.21 -3.73
N GLY A 258 -0.86 9.45 -4.19
CA GLY A 258 -1.82 8.79 -3.31
C GLY A 258 -1.17 7.69 -2.46
N ILE A 259 -1.79 7.40 -1.31
CA ILE A 259 -1.26 6.41 -0.35
C ILE A 259 -1.13 5.01 -0.95
N GLU A 260 -2.02 4.63 -1.87
CA GLU A 260 -1.97 3.35 -2.58
C GLU A 260 -0.79 3.28 -3.56
N GLU A 261 -0.46 4.39 -4.22
CA GLU A 261 0.72 4.48 -5.08
C GLU A 261 2.00 4.36 -4.27
N HIS A 262 2.04 5.01 -3.10
CA HIS A 262 3.16 4.84 -2.17
C HIS A 262 3.32 3.38 -1.76
N LEU A 263 2.24 2.69 -1.40
CA LEU A 263 2.30 1.27 -1.03
C LEU A 263 2.83 0.42 -2.18
N TYR A 264 2.31 0.63 -3.39
CA TYR A 264 2.75 -0.08 -4.59
C TYR A 264 4.25 0.09 -4.83
N ASP A 265 4.74 1.34 -4.81
CA ASP A 265 6.15 1.65 -5.02
C ASP A 265 7.06 0.96 -3.99
N LYS A 266 6.65 0.99 -2.69
CA LYS A 266 7.42 0.36 -1.61
C LYS A 266 7.42 -1.16 -1.75
N VAL A 267 6.28 -1.76 -2.08
CA VAL A 267 6.20 -3.21 -2.36
C VAL A 267 7.05 -3.60 -3.56
N CYS A 268 7.05 -2.82 -4.64
CA CYS A 268 7.92 -3.05 -5.80
C CYS A 268 9.41 -2.92 -5.44
N ALA A 269 9.77 -1.92 -4.64
CA ALA A 269 11.14 -1.72 -4.16
C ALA A 269 11.60 -2.90 -3.29
N ILE A 270 10.77 -3.37 -2.34
CA ILE A 270 11.07 -4.53 -1.50
C ILE A 270 11.26 -5.79 -2.35
N LYS A 271 10.36 -6.05 -3.32
CA LYS A 271 10.49 -7.20 -4.22
C LYS A 271 11.76 -7.18 -5.06
N ARG A 272 12.17 -5.98 -5.52
CA ARG A 272 13.38 -5.79 -6.35
C ARG A 272 14.65 -5.89 -5.54
N PHE A 273 14.72 -5.20 -4.40
CA PHE A 273 15.92 -5.07 -3.58
C PHE A 273 16.14 -6.28 -2.66
N LYS A 274 15.03 -6.93 -2.22
CA LYS A 274 15.00 -8.04 -1.28
C LYS A 274 15.77 -7.70 0.01
N PRO A 275 15.34 -6.68 0.75
CA PRO A 275 15.99 -6.27 1.99
C PRO A 275 15.70 -7.27 3.11
N ASP A 276 16.63 -7.35 4.07
CA ASP A 276 16.43 -8.04 5.35
C ASP A 276 15.68 -7.16 6.34
N HIS A 277 15.83 -5.83 6.20
CA HIS A 277 15.19 -4.83 7.06
C HIS A 277 14.60 -3.68 6.25
N VAL A 278 13.49 -3.14 6.75
CA VAL A 278 12.83 -1.94 6.22
C VAL A 278 12.71 -0.91 7.33
N VAL A 279 13.16 0.31 7.08
CA VAL A 279 12.95 1.47 7.96
C VAL A 279 11.98 2.43 7.28
N VAL A 280 11.00 2.97 8.01
CA VAL A 280 10.04 3.98 7.52
C VAL A 280 10.07 5.22 8.41
N ASP A 281 10.58 6.32 7.89
CA ASP A 281 10.78 7.59 8.59
C ASP A 281 10.07 8.74 7.85
N ALA A 282 8.94 9.25 8.31
CA ALA A 282 8.15 8.80 9.44
C ALA A 282 6.75 8.41 8.97
N ILE A 283 6.12 7.47 9.68
CA ILE A 283 4.75 7.04 9.36
C ILE A 283 3.71 8.13 9.65
N SER A 284 4.01 9.08 10.54
CA SER A 284 3.18 10.26 10.79
C SER A 284 2.94 11.12 9.54
N ALA A 285 3.86 11.10 8.58
CA ALA A 285 3.70 11.78 7.30
C ALA A 285 2.53 11.22 6.46
N CYS A 286 2.23 9.93 6.59
CA CYS A 286 1.12 9.28 5.88
C CYS A 286 -0.25 9.88 6.26
N LYS A 287 -0.42 10.39 7.50
CA LYS A 287 -1.66 11.02 7.96
C LYS A 287 -2.01 12.27 7.15
N ARG A 288 -1.00 13.01 6.67
CA ARG A 288 -1.20 14.21 5.86
C ARG A 288 -1.78 13.90 4.47
N ILE A 289 -1.59 12.66 3.99
CA ILE A 289 -2.02 12.25 2.65
C ILE A 289 -3.49 11.78 2.64
N ALA A 290 -3.89 10.99 3.64
CA ALA A 290 -5.13 10.21 3.52
C ALA A 290 -5.91 10.01 4.83
N GLY A 291 -5.54 10.74 5.90
CA GLY A 291 -6.16 10.63 7.22
C GLY A 291 -5.80 9.32 7.96
N ASP A 292 -6.36 9.15 9.17
CA ASP A 292 -5.94 8.10 10.10
C ASP A 292 -6.22 6.68 9.60
N LYS A 293 -7.42 6.42 9.05
CA LYS A 293 -7.81 5.09 8.60
C LYS A 293 -6.95 4.58 7.44
N ALA A 294 -6.77 5.38 6.42
CA ALA A 294 -5.97 4.97 5.25
C ALA A 294 -4.48 4.86 5.59
N SER A 295 -3.98 5.68 6.52
CA SER A 295 -2.63 5.56 7.06
C SER A 295 -2.45 4.26 7.85
N PHE A 296 -3.42 3.90 8.68
CA PHE A 296 -3.43 2.61 9.38
C PHE A 296 -3.41 1.44 8.39
N ASP A 297 -4.27 1.46 7.38
CA ASP A 297 -4.35 0.42 6.35
C ASP A 297 -3.03 0.29 5.57
N PHE A 298 -2.40 1.41 5.23
CA PHE A 298 -1.08 1.43 4.58
C PHE A 298 -0.01 0.75 5.43
N ILE A 299 0.11 1.17 6.71
CA ILE A 299 1.12 0.64 7.63
C ILE A 299 0.87 -0.84 7.86
N MET A 300 -0.37 -1.23 8.11
CA MET A 300 -0.76 -2.62 8.35
C MET A 300 -0.40 -3.52 7.17
N ARG A 301 -0.69 -3.08 5.93
CA ARG A 301 -0.35 -3.83 4.72
C ARG A 301 1.15 -3.93 4.51
N LEU A 302 1.90 -2.84 4.72
CA LEU A 302 3.36 -2.83 4.57
C LEU A 302 4.02 -3.75 5.59
N VAL A 303 3.64 -3.64 6.87
CA VAL A 303 4.16 -4.49 7.96
C VAL A 303 3.86 -5.96 7.71
N ASN A 304 2.61 -6.31 7.34
CA ASN A 304 2.27 -7.70 7.03
C ASN A 304 3.01 -8.23 5.80
N PHE A 305 3.19 -7.39 4.77
CA PHE A 305 3.97 -7.76 3.59
C PHE A 305 5.43 -8.07 3.94
N CYS A 306 6.04 -7.27 4.82
CA CYS A 306 7.39 -7.48 5.33
C CYS A 306 7.46 -8.73 6.21
N ARG A 307 6.55 -8.86 7.19
CA ARG A 307 6.52 -9.97 8.16
C ARG A 307 6.42 -11.34 7.50
N ARG A 308 5.55 -11.50 6.48
CA ARG A 308 5.44 -12.75 5.70
C ARG A 308 6.72 -13.12 4.94
N ARG A 309 7.68 -12.23 4.86
CA ARG A 309 9.00 -12.44 4.22
C ARG A 309 10.15 -12.49 5.20
N GLY A 310 9.85 -12.49 6.51
CA GLY A 310 10.87 -12.45 7.55
C GLY A 310 11.61 -11.12 7.63
N ILE A 311 11.09 -10.04 7.01
CA ILE A 311 11.72 -8.73 6.97
C ILE A 311 11.37 -7.97 8.26
N THR A 312 12.40 -7.58 9.03
CA THR A 312 12.23 -6.73 10.22
C THR A 312 11.87 -5.31 9.80
N THR A 313 10.86 -4.71 10.43
CA THR A 313 10.36 -3.40 10.06
C THR A 313 10.49 -2.42 11.20
N VAL A 314 11.24 -1.33 11.02
CA VAL A 314 11.37 -0.22 11.99
C VAL A 314 10.54 0.95 11.49
N LEU A 315 9.58 1.38 12.28
CA LEU A 315 8.67 2.49 12.00
C LEU A 315 8.98 3.65 12.93
N ILE A 316 9.09 4.85 12.39
CA ILE A 316 9.26 6.06 13.18
C ILE A 316 7.94 6.82 13.21
N ASN A 317 7.49 7.23 14.41
CA ASN A 317 6.29 8.02 14.60
C ASN A 317 6.61 9.30 15.37
N GLN A 318 6.14 10.42 14.84
CA GLN A 318 6.18 11.68 15.56
C GLN A 318 4.91 11.80 16.41
N SER A 319 5.08 12.04 17.71
CA SER A 319 3.99 12.20 18.69
C SER A 319 4.15 13.52 19.45
N SER A 320 3.04 14.08 19.97
CA SER A 320 3.06 15.20 20.91
C SER A 320 3.45 14.73 22.34
N SER A 321 3.87 15.66 23.20
CA SER A 321 4.43 15.33 24.53
C SER A 321 3.49 14.57 25.47
N GLU A 322 2.18 14.85 25.42
CA GLU A 322 1.17 14.19 26.27
C GLU A 322 0.75 12.81 25.73
N GLU A 323 1.01 12.58 24.45
CA GLU A 323 0.53 11.41 23.77
C GLU A 323 1.54 10.25 23.73
N VAL A 324 2.79 10.40 24.18
CA VAL A 324 3.78 9.32 24.02
C VAL A 324 3.34 8.04 24.73
N THR A 325 2.66 8.13 25.88
CA THR A 325 2.05 7.00 26.58
C THR A 325 0.64 6.65 26.08
N HIS A 326 -0.11 7.65 25.54
CA HIS A 326 -1.46 7.45 25.00
C HIS A 326 -1.48 7.34 23.47
N ALA A 327 -0.54 7.93 22.76
CA ALA A 327 -0.53 8.03 21.27
C ALA A 327 0.19 6.92 20.54
N VAL A 328 0.72 5.96 21.25
CA VAL A 328 0.90 4.64 20.66
C VAL A 328 -0.42 4.13 20.07
N SER A 329 -1.54 4.66 20.56
CA SER A 329 -2.90 4.42 20.07
C SER A 329 -3.41 5.39 19.03
N GLY A 330 -2.74 6.49 18.74
CA GLY A 330 -3.28 7.56 17.85
C GLY A 330 -3.57 7.14 16.40
N ILE A 331 -2.90 6.09 15.91
CA ILE A 331 -3.24 5.43 14.63
C ILE A 331 -3.79 4.00 14.88
N GLY A 332 -3.91 3.54 16.14
CA GLY A 332 -4.37 2.17 16.45
C GLY A 332 -3.37 1.06 16.09
N ILE A 333 -2.13 1.40 15.73
CA ILE A 333 -1.12 0.42 15.24
C ILE A 333 -0.47 -0.42 16.32
N SER A 334 -0.69 -0.11 17.61
CA SER A 334 -0.06 -0.82 18.73
C SER A 334 -0.34 -2.33 18.74
N SER A 335 -1.46 -2.77 18.17
CA SER A 335 -1.84 -4.18 18.06
C SER A 335 -0.94 -4.98 17.12
N ILE A 336 -0.44 -4.36 16.06
CA ILE A 336 0.40 -5.00 15.04
C ILE A 336 1.91 -4.83 15.29
N ILE A 337 2.29 -4.00 16.27
CA ILE A 337 3.68 -3.75 16.66
C ILE A 337 4.12 -4.72 17.74
N ASP A 338 5.33 -5.26 17.61
CA ASP A 338 5.91 -6.20 18.56
C ASP A 338 6.74 -5.50 19.63
N THR A 339 7.53 -4.49 19.25
CA THR A 339 8.36 -3.69 20.16
C THR A 339 8.06 -2.20 20.00
N ILE A 340 7.89 -1.50 21.12
CA ILE A 340 7.63 -0.07 21.15
C ILE A 340 8.67 0.62 22.02
N LEU A 341 9.43 1.51 21.39
CA LEU A 341 10.40 2.39 22.04
C LEU A 341 9.82 3.81 22.08
N ALA A 342 9.72 4.36 23.29
CA ALA A 342 9.32 5.74 23.51
C ALA A 342 10.53 6.61 23.82
N LEU A 343 10.71 7.69 23.06
CA LEU A 343 11.76 8.66 23.28
C LEU A 343 11.18 9.95 23.87
N HIS A 344 11.74 10.39 24.97
CA HIS A 344 11.29 11.56 25.73
C HIS A 344 12.42 12.55 25.91
N TYR A 345 12.03 13.79 26.20
CA TYR A 345 12.89 14.77 26.85
C TYR A 345 12.58 14.81 28.33
N GLU A 346 13.62 14.93 29.13
CA GLU A 346 13.55 15.23 30.55
C GLU A 346 14.22 16.59 30.80
N ASP A 347 13.49 17.50 31.40
CA ASP A 347 14.05 18.76 31.84
C ASP A 347 14.80 18.55 33.16
N ALA A 348 16.10 18.62 33.11
CA ALA A 348 16.99 18.48 34.26
C ALA A 348 17.55 19.86 34.71
N GLY A 349 16.75 20.90 34.61
CA GLY A 349 17.08 22.26 34.95
C GLY A 349 17.93 22.97 33.87
N ALA A 350 19.24 22.99 34.02
CA ALA A 350 20.13 23.64 33.03
C ALA A 350 20.42 22.80 31.79
N GLN A 351 19.98 21.52 31.76
CA GLN A 351 20.21 20.58 30.65
C GLN A 351 18.96 19.79 30.36
N THR A 352 18.75 19.47 29.11
CA THR A 352 17.70 18.57 28.67
C THR A 352 18.30 17.20 28.34
N ASN A 353 17.86 16.16 29.04
CA ASN A 353 18.29 14.79 28.79
C ASN A 353 17.35 14.13 27.77
N ARG A 354 17.90 13.20 26.97
CA ARG A 354 17.11 12.29 26.16
C ARG A 354 16.94 10.98 26.90
N LEU A 355 15.71 10.53 27.02
CA LEU A 355 15.35 9.27 27.67
C LEU A 355 14.73 8.30 26.67
N LEU A 356 15.08 7.05 26.78
CA LEU A 356 14.44 5.92 26.07
C LEU A 356 13.75 5.02 27.07
N GLN A 357 12.52 4.63 26.79
CA GLN A 357 11.74 3.64 27.54
C GLN A 357 11.22 2.57 26.59
N VAL A 358 11.30 1.30 26.98
CA VAL A 358 10.64 0.20 26.29
C VAL A 358 9.24 0.06 26.85
N LEU A 359 8.23 0.47 26.09
CA LEU A 359 6.82 0.35 26.51
C LEU A 359 6.27 -1.05 26.29
N LYS A 360 6.81 -1.76 25.30
CA LYS A 360 6.35 -3.09 24.91
C LYS A 360 7.47 -3.84 24.20
N SER A 361 7.61 -5.12 24.51
CA SER A 361 8.42 -6.07 23.72
C SER A 361 7.81 -7.46 23.86
N ARG A 362 7.13 -7.91 22.81
CA ARG A 362 6.45 -9.21 22.81
C ARG A 362 7.49 -10.34 22.88
N GLY A 363 7.21 -11.32 23.74
CA GLY A 363 8.07 -12.51 23.88
C GLY A 363 9.44 -12.25 24.52
N THR A 364 9.67 -11.07 25.09
CA THR A 364 10.94 -10.71 25.74
C THR A 364 10.70 -10.11 27.11
N HIS A 365 11.53 -10.49 28.06
CA HIS A 365 11.67 -9.74 29.31
C HIS A 365 12.47 -8.47 29.01
N HIS A 366 11.94 -7.29 29.30
CA HIS A 366 12.56 -6.01 29.02
C HIS A 366 12.51 -5.09 30.25
N SER A 367 13.41 -4.10 30.28
CA SER A 367 13.41 -3.07 31.31
C SER A 367 12.28 -2.07 31.07
N ASN A 368 11.49 -1.78 32.10
CA ASN A 368 10.46 -0.74 32.09
C ASN A 368 10.98 0.62 32.55
N ARG A 369 12.29 0.74 32.85
CA ARG A 369 12.90 1.97 33.34
C ARG A 369 13.17 2.96 32.19
N TYR A 370 13.35 4.22 32.57
CA TYR A 370 13.91 5.23 31.67
C TYR A 370 15.43 5.07 31.58
N HIS A 371 15.97 5.09 30.38
CA HIS A 371 17.39 4.98 30.10
C HIS A 371 17.86 6.25 29.42
N THR A 372 18.81 6.96 30.04
CA THR A 372 19.39 8.19 29.48
C THR A 372 20.35 7.83 28.34
N PHE A 373 20.21 8.51 27.20
CA PHE A 373 21.13 8.40 26.08
C PHE A 373 21.54 9.73 25.51
N VAL A 374 22.65 9.76 24.81
CA VAL A 374 23.22 10.93 24.14
C VAL A 374 23.55 10.62 22.68
N LEU A 375 23.52 11.65 21.86
CA LEU A 375 24.06 11.60 20.50
C LEU A 375 25.47 12.17 20.56
N THR A 376 26.43 11.39 20.11
CA THR A 376 27.86 11.76 20.09
C THR A 376 28.41 11.62 18.69
N ASP A 377 29.67 11.96 18.47
CA ASP A 377 30.35 11.74 17.20
C ASP A 377 30.56 10.24 16.88
N ASP A 378 30.29 9.36 17.86
CA ASP A 378 30.32 7.89 17.72
C ASP A 378 28.90 7.27 17.68
N GLY A 379 27.86 8.08 17.41
CA GLY A 379 26.47 7.63 17.33
C GLY A 379 25.68 7.72 18.63
N VAL A 380 24.72 6.81 18.78
CA VAL A 380 23.83 6.73 19.95
C VAL A 380 24.53 5.96 21.08
N GLN A 381 24.68 6.59 22.24
CA GLN A 381 25.31 5.98 23.41
C GLN A 381 24.44 6.14 24.65
N PHE A 382 24.26 5.06 25.41
CA PHE A 382 23.57 5.09 26.69
C PHE A 382 24.53 5.50 27.81
N ARG A 383 24.06 6.37 28.68
CA ARG A 383 24.79 6.69 29.90
C ARG A 383 24.52 5.64 30.96
N ALA A 384 25.56 5.23 31.68
CA ALA A 384 25.37 4.39 32.87
C ALA A 384 24.41 5.08 33.82
N ASN A 385 23.34 4.40 34.22
CA ASN A 385 22.44 4.91 35.27
C ASN A 385 23.29 5.19 36.50
N ARG A 386 23.33 6.43 36.98
CA ARG A 386 23.84 6.70 38.33
C ARG A 386 22.94 5.92 39.27
N PRO A 387 23.49 5.06 40.16
CA PRO A 387 22.67 4.45 41.19
C PRO A 387 22.11 5.59 42.05
N ASP A 388 20.81 5.66 42.14
CA ASP A 388 19.93 6.36 43.08
C ASP A 388 20.42 7.74 43.59
N GLN A 389 19.85 8.83 43.06
CA GLN A 389 19.42 9.97 43.87
C GLN A 389 17.91 10.02 43.90
#